data_db6c852c82fb005bc552dff618299be0
#
_entry.id   db6c852c82fb005bc552dff618299be0
#
_cell.length_a   1.000
_cell.length_b   1.000
_cell.length_c   1.000
_cell.angle_alpha   90.00
_cell.angle_beta   90.00
_cell.angle_gamma   90.00
#
_symmetry.space_group_name_H-M   'P 1'
#
loop_
_entity.id
_entity.type
_entity.pdbx_description
1 polymer ?
#
loop_
_entity_poly.entity_id
_entity_poly.type
_entity_poly.pdbx_seq_one_letter_code
_entity_poly.pdbx_strand_id
1 'polypeptide(L)'
;MSNTPSKPSATPAVAGPGIQIRGGAAILAPITAFPNGVPGNALVLLPIQPNGTPIEKKIVDGPVALQMDEVWKLLGFNGPAVPVQDEQGRQIAIGLEDLLSGLEKHWNDGPEDLNRGRIFAQELMKHGRHEKAEKVLSKVVALGGDGEDWLGLGVAQLAQKKLDKSEATLRGAQNLLKDSPLPSLQLAKVMKEKGDRKGEREHTERAIQIDNNSVDAWAYLANSIREQSGDDNMVKQIEELAAAPVNSKSAAPYIALQGFYGGDTKDEALRAKAIGLAKKAVERAPGDALALLCLSALYGQAAKIDEVVKLLAPHEALMTRDVRIAHNYFEALFQMRDLQKITALLNKLATSQVREVKQFAVERSRAISQMLAQQQQQLAQVAGKPAPSS
;
A
#
# COMPACT_ATOMS: atom_id res chain seq x y z
N MET A 1 -13.39 -15.41 -61.94
CA MET A 1 -13.42 -14.19 -61.12
C MET A 1 -13.81 -14.62 -59.72
N SER A 2 -12.82 -14.83 -58.85
CA SER A 2 -12.98 -15.32 -57.47
C SER A 2 -12.91 -14.15 -56.52
N ASN A 3 -14.04 -13.83 -55.87
CA ASN A 3 -14.15 -12.85 -54.81
C ASN A 3 -13.72 -13.52 -53.49
N THR A 4 -12.55 -13.17 -53.02
CA THR A 4 -12.11 -13.42 -51.64
C THR A 4 -12.60 -12.28 -50.74
N PRO A 5 -13.30 -12.56 -49.61
CA PRO A 5 -13.66 -11.51 -48.67
C PRO A 5 -12.44 -11.09 -47.85
N SER A 6 -12.24 -9.78 -47.76
CA SER A 6 -11.22 -9.12 -46.97
C SER A 6 -11.39 -9.42 -45.46
N LYS A 7 -10.30 -9.84 -44.77
CA LYS A 7 -10.22 -9.96 -43.33
C LYS A 7 -10.52 -8.62 -42.66
N PRO A 8 -11.31 -8.61 -41.58
CA PRO A 8 -11.46 -7.40 -40.79
C PRO A 8 -10.14 -7.08 -40.07
N SER A 9 -9.77 -5.82 -40.16
CA SER A 9 -8.63 -5.20 -39.46
C SER A 9 -8.72 -5.41 -37.95
N ALA A 10 -7.69 -6.03 -37.38
CA ALA A 10 -7.55 -6.17 -35.92
C ALA A 10 -7.33 -4.79 -35.32
N THR A 11 -8.24 -4.39 -34.46
CA THR A 11 -8.08 -3.23 -33.57
C THR A 11 -6.89 -3.49 -32.62
N PRO A 12 -5.97 -2.54 -32.42
CA PRO A 12 -4.82 -2.78 -31.55
C PRO A 12 -5.29 -2.99 -30.11
N ALA A 13 -4.85 -4.10 -29.50
CA ALA A 13 -5.08 -4.41 -28.12
C ALA A 13 -4.39 -3.35 -27.25
N VAL A 14 -5.16 -2.66 -26.41
CA VAL A 14 -4.64 -1.82 -25.34
C VAL A 14 -4.02 -2.76 -24.30
N ALA A 15 -2.68 -2.78 -24.22
CA ALA A 15 -1.95 -3.54 -23.24
C ALA A 15 -2.08 -2.83 -21.88
N GLY A 16 -3.08 -3.24 -21.09
CA GLY A 16 -3.12 -3.04 -19.66
C GLY A 16 -2.39 -4.18 -18.94
N PRO A 17 -2.07 -4.07 -17.63
CA PRO A 17 -1.47 -5.16 -16.88
C PRO A 17 -2.42 -6.36 -16.94
N GLY A 18 -2.04 -7.39 -17.71
CA GLY A 18 -2.82 -8.60 -17.86
C GLY A 18 -2.53 -9.58 -16.74
N ILE A 19 -3.56 -10.10 -16.11
CA ILE A 19 -3.47 -11.25 -15.22
C ILE A 19 -3.69 -12.51 -16.08
N GLN A 20 -2.69 -13.38 -16.19
CA GLN A 20 -2.87 -14.69 -16.83
C GLN A 20 -3.46 -15.68 -15.81
N ILE A 21 -4.57 -16.29 -16.20
CA ILE A 21 -5.26 -17.30 -15.39
C ILE A 21 -5.00 -18.66 -16.04
N ARG A 22 -4.75 -19.71 -15.25
CA ARG A 22 -4.54 -21.07 -15.75
C ARG A 22 -5.79 -21.52 -16.53
N GLY A 23 -5.67 -21.65 -17.83
CA GLY A 23 -6.76 -22.01 -18.75
C GLY A 23 -7.48 -20.84 -19.44
N GLY A 24 -7.03 -19.59 -19.26
CA GLY A 24 -7.58 -18.44 -19.95
C GLY A 24 -6.81 -17.15 -19.62
N ALA A 25 -7.06 -16.09 -20.37
CA ALA A 25 -6.55 -14.75 -20.08
C ALA A 25 -7.72 -13.84 -19.71
N ALA A 26 -7.60 -13.07 -18.62
CA ALA A 26 -8.54 -12.00 -18.32
C ALA A 26 -7.84 -10.66 -18.45
N ILE A 27 -8.50 -9.70 -19.07
CA ILE A 27 -8.02 -8.32 -19.20
C ILE A 27 -8.82 -7.48 -18.20
N LEU A 28 -8.12 -6.80 -17.29
CA LEU A 28 -8.71 -5.75 -16.45
C LEU A 28 -8.80 -4.48 -17.29
N ALA A 29 -10.00 -4.10 -17.70
CA ALA A 29 -10.24 -2.82 -18.35
C ALA A 29 -10.61 -1.76 -17.32
N PRO A 30 -10.04 -0.55 -17.36
CA PRO A 30 -10.50 0.55 -16.53
C PRO A 30 -11.94 0.94 -16.91
N ILE A 31 -12.74 1.30 -15.92
CA ILE A 31 -14.18 1.61 -16.04
C ILE A 31 -14.50 2.77 -16.99
N THR A 32 -13.50 3.55 -17.39
CA THR A 32 -13.62 4.64 -18.37
C THR A 32 -14.09 4.20 -19.77
N ALA A 33 -14.19 2.87 -20.02
CA ALA A 33 -14.69 2.32 -21.30
C ALA A 33 -16.23 2.18 -21.38
N PHE A 34 -16.97 2.57 -20.34
CA PHE A 34 -18.43 2.48 -20.32
C PHE A 34 -19.10 3.84 -20.50
N PRO A 35 -19.95 4.03 -21.54
CA PRO A 35 -20.52 5.35 -21.88
C PRO A 35 -21.52 5.92 -20.86
N ASN A 36 -21.96 5.15 -19.86
CA ASN A 36 -23.01 5.57 -18.93
C ASN A 36 -22.57 5.61 -17.46
N GLY A 37 -21.27 5.75 -17.19
CA GLY A 37 -20.74 6.02 -15.85
C GLY A 37 -21.27 5.07 -14.76
N VAL A 38 -20.55 3.97 -14.49
CA VAL A 38 -20.81 3.13 -13.31
C VAL A 38 -20.15 3.80 -12.10
N PRO A 39 -20.89 4.13 -11.02
CA PRO A 39 -20.27 4.74 -9.85
C PRO A 39 -19.42 3.73 -9.09
N GLY A 40 -18.15 4.06 -8.84
CA GLY A 40 -17.27 3.42 -7.88
C GLY A 40 -16.75 2.04 -8.29
N ASN A 41 -15.48 1.86 -8.22
CA ASN A 41 -14.65 0.63 -8.12
C ASN A 41 -15.22 -0.74 -8.61
N ALA A 42 -16.00 -0.79 -9.67
CA ALA A 42 -16.45 -2.04 -10.26
C ALA A 42 -15.36 -2.58 -11.21
N LEU A 43 -14.87 -3.78 -10.94
CA LEU A 43 -13.97 -4.52 -11.82
C LEU A 43 -14.82 -5.22 -12.88
N VAL A 44 -14.64 -4.88 -14.15
CA VAL A 44 -15.30 -5.61 -15.23
C VAL A 44 -14.31 -6.61 -15.81
N LEU A 45 -14.62 -7.88 -15.63
CA LEU A 45 -13.86 -9.00 -16.19
C LEU A 45 -14.47 -9.40 -17.51
N LEU A 46 -13.68 -9.37 -18.57
CA LEU A 46 -14.05 -9.92 -19.87
C LEU A 46 -13.39 -11.29 -20.00
N PRO A 47 -14.15 -12.39 -19.91
CA PRO A 47 -13.58 -13.71 -20.14
C PRO A 47 -13.18 -13.86 -21.60
N ILE A 48 -11.96 -14.36 -21.82
CA ILE A 48 -11.39 -14.62 -23.14
C ILE A 48 -11.20 -16.14 -23.28
N GLN A 49 -11.62 -16.72 -24.41
CA GLN A 49 -11.34 -18.11 -24.72
C GLN A 49 -9.83 -18.38 -24.89
N PRO A 50 -9.35 -19.62 -24.69
CA PRO A 50 -7.92 -19.95 -24.83
C PRO A 50 -7.30 -19.58 -26.20
N ASN A 51 -8.13 -19.38 -27.22
CA ASN A 51 -7.74 -18.94 -28.56
C ASN A 51 -7.69 -17.42 -28.74
N GLY A 52 -7.89 -16.64 -27.67
CA GLY A 52 -7.86 -15.17 -27.70
C GLY A 52 -9.17 -14.50 -28.19
N THR A 53 -10.25 -15.27 -28.46
CA THR A 53 -11.54 -14.69 -28.82
C THR A 53 -12.37 -14.37 -27.58
N PRO A 54 -13.08 -13.21 -27.52
CA PRO A 54 -13.99 -12.90 -26.44
C PRO A 54 -15.14 -13.94 -26.40
N ILE A 55 -15.48 -14.41 -25.20
CA ILE A 55 -16.71 -15.20 -24.99
C ILE A 55 -17.89 -14.28 -25.31
N GLU A 56 -18.84 -14.78 -26.09
CA GLU A 56 -19.99 -13.99 -26.53
C GLU A 56 -20.66 -13.22 -25.38
N LYS A 57 -20.82 -11.92 -25.63
CA LYS A 57 -21.43 -10.95 -24.74
C LYS A 57 -22.86 -11.37 -24.39
N LYS A 58 -23.10 -11.91 -23.22
CA LYS A 58 -24.40 -11.76 -22.58
C LYS A 58 -24.41 -10.37 -21.93
N ILE A 59 -24.89 -9.40 -22.69
CA ILE A 59 -25.21 -8.08 -22.13
C ILE A 59 -26.44 -8.29 -21.26
N VAL A 60 -26.24 -8.31 -19.95
CA VAL A 60 -27.33 -8.15 -19.02
C VAL A 60 -27.55 -6.65 -18.93
N ASP A 61 -28.72 -6.18 -19.34
CA ASP A 61 -29.12 -4.77 -19.25
C ASP A 61 -29.14 -4.35 -17.77
N GLY A 62 -28.17 -3.51 -17.40
CA GLY A 62 -28.03 -2.92 -16.07
C GLY A 62 -26.70 -3.28 -15.37
N PRO A 63 -26.28 -2.50 -14.38
CA PRO A 63 -25.10 -2.81 -13.58
C PRO A 63 -25.40 -4.05 -12.72
N VAL A 64 -24.83 -5.18 -13.08
CA VAL A 64 -24.87 -6.41 -12.26
C VAL A 64 -23.76 -6.27 -11.21
N ALA A 65 -24.15 -6.04 -9.97
CA ALA A 65 -23.25 -6.17 -8.84
C ALA A 65 -22.97 -7.66 -8.61
N LEU A 66 -21.91 -8.19 -9.22
CA LEU A 66 -21.44 -9.54 -8.94
C LEU A 66 -20.79 -9.57 -7.55
N GLN A 67 -21.16 -10.56 -6.75
CA GLN A 67 -20.42 -10.85 -5.51
C GLN A 67 -19.03 -11.39 -5.89
N MET A 68 -18.01 -11.12 -5.05
CA MET A 68 -16.63 -11.51 -5.36
C MET A 68 -16.46 -13.03 -5.57
N ASP A 69 -17.22 -13.85 -4.88
CA ASP A 69 -17.22 -15.30 -5.07
C ASP A 69 -17.77 -15.73 -6.43
N GLU A 70 -18.75 -15.00 -6.99
CA GLU A 70 -19.23 -15.22 -8.36
C GLU A 70 -18.18 -14.80 -9.39
N VAL A 71 -17.46 -13.71 -9.12
CA VAL A 71 -16.33 -13.26 -9.95
C VAL A 71 -15.24 -14.35 -9.99
N TRP A 72 -14.87 -14.93 -8.86
CA TRP A 72 -13.86 -16.00 -8.81
C TRP A 72 -14.30 -17.24 -9.59
N LYS A 73 -15.56 -17.63 -9.47
CA LYS A 73 -16.13 -18.76 -10.24
C LYS A 73 -16.12 -18.50 -11.76
N LEU A 74 -16.46 -17.29 -12.18
CA LEU A 74 -16.38 -16.90 -13.59
C LEU A 74 -14.96 -16.96 -14.15
N LEU A 75 -13.95 -16.71 -13.30
CA LEU A 75 -12.53 -16.83 -13.63
C LEU A 75 -12.00 -18.27 -13.56
N GLY A 76 -12.86 -19.26 -13.22
CA GLY A 76 -12.48 -20.66 -13.12
C GLY A 76 -11.87 -21.06 -11.77
N PHE A 77 -11.99 -20.21 -10.75
CA PHE A 77 -11.53 -20.53 -9.39
C PHE A 77 -12.68 -20.98 -8.49
N ASN A 78 -12.42 -21.97 -7.64
CA ASN A 78 -13.39 -22.45 -6.63
C ASN A 78 -13.31 -21.62 -5.33
N GLY A 79 -12.92 -20.34 -5.39
CA GLY A 79 -12.76 -19.45 -4.26
C GLY A 79 -11.82 -18.29 -4.57
N PRO A 80 -11.37 -17.54 -3.55
CA PRO A 80 -10.46 -16.42 -3.73
C PRO A 80 -9.20 -16.83 -4.49
N ALA A 81 -8.78 -16.01 -5.44
CA ALA A 81 -7.51 -16.15 -6.13
C ALA A 81 -6.57 -15.01 -5.70
N VAL A 82 -5.28 -15.31 -5.67
CA VAL A 82 -4.23 -14.37 -5.28
C VAL A 82 -3.27 -14.14 -6.43
N PRO A 83 -2.82 -12.89 -6.66
CA PRO A 83 -1.79 -12.62 -7.64
C PRO A 83 -0.45 -13.11 -7.12
N VAL A 84 0.27 -13.86 -7.95
CA VAL A 84 1.65 -14.29 -7.71
C VAL A 84 2.50 -13.95 -8.93
N GLN A 85 3.82 -13.86 -8.75
CA GLN A 85 4.74 -13.74 -9.87
C GLN A 85 5.27 -15.12 -10.26
N ASP A 86 5.27 -15.43 -11.55
CA ASP A 86 5.92 -16.62 -12.07
C ASP A 86 7.45 -16.41 -12.17
N GLU A 87 8.18 -17.46 -12.55
CA GLU A 87 9.64 -17.43 -12.71
C GLU A 87 10.14 -16.38 -13.72
N GLN A 88 9.27 -15.95 -14.64
CA GLN A 88 9.56 -14.89 -15.59
C GLN A 88 9.13 -13.50 -15.11
N GLY A 89 8.68 -13.38 -13.86
CA GLY A 89 8.22 -12.13 -13.25
C GLY A 89 6.85 -11.65 -13.75
N ARG A 90 6.07 -12.50 -14.43
CA ARG A 90 4.73 -12.16 -14.90
C ARG A 90 3.72 -12.38 -13.76
N GLN A 91 2.76 -11.49 -13.65
CA GLN A 91 1.65 -11.64 -12.71
C GLN A 91 0.69 -12.71 -13.21
N ILE A 92 0.50 -13.76 -12.42
CA ILE A 92 -0.48 -14.82 -12.64
C ILE A 92 -1.41 -14.91 -11.42
N ALA A 93 -2.64 -15.39 -11.63
CA ALA A 93 -3.55 -15.65 -10.52
C ALA A 93 -3.57 -17.15 -10.21
N ILE A 94 -3.47 -17.50 -8.92
CA ILE A 94 -3.57 -18.87 -8.41
C ILE A 94 -4.69 -18.92 -7.37
N GLY A 95 -5.50 -19.97 -7.37
CA GLY A 95 -6.50 -20.19 -6.32
C GLY A 95 -5.82 -20.23 -4.94
N LEU A 96 -6.42 -19.56 -3.95
CA LEU A 96 -5.84 -19.48 -2.61
C LEU A 96 -5.58 -20.86 -2.00
N GLU A 97 -6.55 -21.79 -2.13
CA GLU A 97 -6.39 -23.15 -1.56
C GLU A 97 -5.30 -23.95 -2.31
N ASP A 98 -5.12 -23.72 -3.63
CA ASP A 98 -4.06 -24.35 -4.40
C ASP A 98 -2.68 -23.82 -3.95
N LEU A 99 -2.57 -22.52 -3.73
CA LEU A 99 -1.34 -21.89 -3.19
C LEU A 99 -1.01 -22.47 -1.82
N LEU A 100 -1.97 -22.46 -0.90
CA LEU A 100 -1.76 -22.96 0.47
C LEU A 100 -1.41 -24.46 0.49
N SER A 101 -2.07 -25.27 -0.34
CA SER A 101 -1.77 -26.70 -0.47
C SER A 101 -0.37 -26.94 -1.05
N GLY A 102 0.03 -26.14 -2.03
CA GLY A 102 1.38 -26.17 -2.60
C GLY A 102 2.47 -25.84 -1.56
N LEU A 103 2.25 -24.78 -0.77
CA LEU A 103 3.15 -24.38 0.31
C LEU A 103 3.20 -25.42 1.45
N GLU A 104 2.04 -26.02 1.81
CA GLU A 104 1.96 -27.09 2.81
C GLU A 104 2.78 -28.31 2.37
N LYS A 105 2.63 -28.74 1.11
CA LYS A 105 3.42 -29.82 0.55
C LYS A 105 4.89 -29.48 0.58
N HIS A 106 5.26 -28.28 0.10
CA HIS A 106 6.66 -27.82 0.09
C HIS A 106 7.29 -27.79 1.49
N TRP A 107 6.53 -27.40 2.52
CA TRP A 107 6.96 -27.47 3.91
C TRP A 107 7.11 -28.92 4.39
N ASN A 108 6.18 -29.79 4.08
CA ASN A 108 6.20 -31.18 4.52
C ASN A 108 7.32 -32.01 3.83
N ASP A 109 7.73 -31.63 2.62
CA ASP A 109 8.83 -32.26 1.87
C ASP A 109 10.23 -31.91 2.42
N GLY A 110 10.36 -30.90 3.29
CA GLY A 110 11.62 -30.45 3.90
C GLY A 110 11.39 -29.61 5.16
N PRO A 111 10.84 -30.20 6.23
CA PRO A 111 10.45 -29.44 7.43
C PRO A 111 11.64 -28.93 8.26
N GLU A 112 12.86 -29.36 7.97
CA GLU A 112 14.11 -28.85 8.54
C GLU A 112 14.52 -27.49 7.94
N ASP A 113 14.02 -27.14 6.76
CA ASP A 113 14.20 -25.82 6.17
C ASP A 113 13.16 -24.84 6.77
N LEU A 114 13.57 -24.14 7.82
CA LEU A 114 12.70 -23.18 8.53
C LEU A 114 12.11 -22.11 7.61
N ASN A 115 12.79 -21.74 6.52
CA ASN A 115 12.28 -20.73 5.58
C ASN A 115 11.02 -21.19 4.86
N ARG A 116 10.90 -22.48 4.55
CA ARG A 116 9.65 -23.03 3.98
C ARG A 116 8.49 -22.89 4.95
N GLY A 117 8.73 -23.21 6.23
CA GLY A 117 7.74 -23.02 7.29
C GLY A 117 7.35 -21.57 7.49
N ARG A 118 8.32 -20.64 7.48
CA ARG A 118 8.08 -19.19 7.59
C ARG A 118 7.19 -18.65 6.47
N ILE A 119 7.53 -19.00 5.21
CA ILE A 119 6.74 -18.59 4.03
C ILE A 119 5.32 -19.12 4.13
N PHE A 120 5.16 -20.41 4.46
CA PHE A 120 3.84 -21.01 4.59
C PHE A 120 3.03 -20.37 5.73
N ALA A 121 3.65 -20.18 6.90
CA ALA A 121 2.98 -19.51 8.03
C ALA A 121 2.60 -18.07 7.71
N GLN A 122 3.45 -17.32 7.01
CA GLN A 122 3.16 -15.95 6.59
C GLN A 122 1.93 -15.88 5.68
N GLU A 123 1.82 -16.75 4.67
CA GLU A 123 0.64 -16.79 3.80
C GLU A 123 -0.61 -17.24 4.57
N LEU A 124 -0.49 -18.19 5.49
CA LEU A 124 -1.60 -18.59 6.36
C LEU A 124 -2.09 -17.42 7.23
N MET A 125 -1.18 -16.66 7.83
CA MET A 125 -1.50 -15.47 8.64
C MET A 125 -2.19 -14.39 7.82
N LYS A 126 -1.65 -14.09 6.64
CA LYS A 126 -2.20 -13.10 5.70
C LYS A 126 -3.65 -13.42 5.30
N HIS A 127 -3.99 -14.70 5.20
CA HIS A 127 -5.32 -15.16 4.81
C HIS A 127 -6.19 -15.62 6.00
N GLY A 128 -5.84 -15.23 7.23
CA GLY A 128 -6.64 -15.48 8.43
C GLY A 128 -6.68 -16.96 8.87
N ARG A 129 -5.79 -17.81 8.35
CA ARG A 129 -5.70 -19.22 8.71
C ARG A 129 -4.86 -19.43 9.98
N HIS A 130 -5.18 -18.69 11.05
CA HIS A 130 -4.37 -18.57 12.27
C HIS A 130 -4.13 -19.89 12.99
N GLU A 131 -5.07 -20.83 12.97
CA GLU A 131 -4.89 -22.13 13.61
C GLU A 131 -3.82 -22.98 12.90
N LYS A 132 -3.84 -22.98 11.55
CA LYS A 132 -2.81 -23.68 10.78
C LYS A 132 -1.44 -22.98 10.95
N ALA A 133 -1.43 -21.65 10.94
CA ALA A 133 -0.21 -20.85 11.14
C ALA A 133 0.42 -21.15 12.51
N GLU A 134 -0.36 -21.23 13.60
CA GLU A 134 0.12 -21.61 14.92
C GLU A 134 0.81 -22.99 14.91
N LYS A 135 0.20 -23.98 14.23
CA LYS A 135 0.77 -25.33 14.14
C LYS A 135 2.13 -25.33 13.41
N VAL A 136 2.23 -24.58 12.31
CA VAL A 136 3.48 -24.46 11.53
C VAL A 136 4.53 -23.73 12.34
N LEU A 137 4.19 -22.55 12.89
CA LEU A 137 5.14 -21.75 13.69
C LEU A 137 5.59 -22.45 14.96
N SER A 138 4.72 -23.23 15.60
CA SER A 138 5.12 -24.06 16.75
C SER A 138 6.22 -25.08 16.38
N LYS A 139 6.14 -25.69 15.19
CA LYS A 139 7.20 -26.57 14.68
C LYS A 139 8.48 -25.80 14.34
N VAL A 140 8.35 -24.64 13.69
CA VAL A 140 9.49 -23.78 13.36
C VAL A 140 10.24 -23.37 14.62
N VAL A 141 9.52 -22.91 15.66
CA VAL A 141 10.09 -22.56 16.97
C VAL A 141 10.75 -23.76 17.64
N ALA A 142 10.11 -24.95 17.61
CA ALA A 142 10.68 -26.17 18.19
C ALA A 142 11.96 -26.66 17.48
N LEU A 143 12.12 -26.34 16.21
CA LEU A 143 13.33 -26.64 15.41
C LEU A 143 14.43 -25.57 15.55
N GLY A 144 14.29 -24.63 16.46
CA GLY A 144 15.28 -23.58 16.73
C GLY A 144 15.01 -22.27 16.02
N GLY A 145 13.74 -21.97 15.73
CA GLY A 145 13.31 -20.70 15.19
C GLY A 145 13.75 -19.50 16.03
N ASP A 146 13.93 -18.35 15.39
CA ASP A 146 14.43 -17.11 15.99
C ASP A 146 13.30 -16.27 16.66
N GLY A 147 13.66 -15.07 17.11
CA GLY A 147 12.71 -14.18 17.79
C GLY A 147 11.52 -13.74 16.94
N GLU A 148 11.67 -13.62 15.62
CA GLU A 148 10.59 -13.31 14.69
C GLU A 148 9.59 -14.47 14.57
N ASP A 149 10.07 -15.71 14.63
CA ASP A 149 9.20 -16.89 14.63
C ASP A 149 8.37 -16.96 15.92
N TRP A 150 8.99 -16.65 17.08
CA TRP A 150 8.27 -16.51 18.35
C TRP A 150 7.24 -15.40 18.31
N LEU A 151 7.59 -14.25 17.72
CA LEU A 151 6.65 -13.15 17.51
C LEU A 151 5.46 -13.57 16.65
N GLY A 152 5.72 -14.19 15.51
CA GLY A 152 4.69 -14.72 14.62
C GLY A 152 3.76 -15.72 15.31
N LEU A 153 4.33 -16.65 16.09
CA LEU A 153 3.56 -17.61 16.88
C LEU A 153 2.65 -16.93 17.90
N GLY A 154 3.18 -15.95 18.66
CA GLY A 154 2.40 -15.19 19.61
C GLY A 154 1.25 -14.40 18.97
N VAL A 155 1.48 -13.83 17.80
CA VAL A 155 0.44 -13.13 17.01
C VAL A 155 -0.63 -14.10 16.52
N ALA A 156 -0.25 -15.29 16.03
CA ALA A 156 -1.21 -16.32 15.62
C ALA A 156 -2.10 -16.78 16.79
N GLN A 157 -1.54 -16.90 17.98
CA GLN A 157 -2.26 -17.26 19.21
C GLN A 157 -3.19 -16.13 19.66
N LEU A 158 -2.75 -14.86 19.58
CA LEU A 158 -3.58 -13.69 19.88
C LEU A 158 -4.81 -13.62 18.97
N ALA A 159 -4.63 -13.82 17.67
CA ALA A 159 -5.72 -13.82 16.71
C ALA A 159 -6.79 -14.91 17.02
N GLN A 160 -6.39 -15.99 17.67
CA GLN A 160 -7.28 -17.05 18.13
C GLN A 160 -7.81 -16.81 19.57
N LYS A 161 -7.54 -15.66 20.17
CA LYS A 161 -7.91 -15.35 21.56
C LYS A 161 -7.29 -16.31 22.61
N LYS A 162 -6.19 -16.97 22.29
CA LYS A 162 -5.43 -17.82 23.22
C LYS A 162 -4.50 -16.94 24.06
N LEU A 163 -5.08 -16.06 24.88
CA LEU A 163 -4.40 -14.90 25.48
C LEU A 163 -3.19 -15.29 26.36
N ASP A 164 -3.35 -16.31 27.22
CA ASP A 164 -2.25 -16.72 28.13
C ASP A 164 -1.08 -17.37 27.37
N LYS A 165 -1.39 -18.17 26.34
CA LYS A 165 -0.34 -18.73 25.46
C LYS A 165 0.37 -17.64 24.69
N SER A 166 -0.40 -16.72 24.11
CA SER A 166 0.14 -15.58 23.37
C SER A 166 1.06 -14.72 24.25
N GLU A 167 0.64 -14.41 25.49
CA GLU A 167 1.47 -13.68 26.42
C GLU A 167 2.80 -14.37 26.70
N ALA A 168 2.75 -15.66 27.05
CA ALA A 168 3.95 -16.42 27.34
C ALA A 168 4.92 -16.47 26.14
N THR A 169 4.37 -16.71 24.94
CA THR A 169 5.13 -16.75 23.68
C THR A 169 5.73 -15.38 23.34
N LEU A 170 4.95 -14.30 23.46
CA LEU A 170 5.42 -12.94 23.16
C LEU A 170 6.47 -12.45 24.17
N ARG A 171 6.42 -12.88 25.42
CA ARG A 171 7.51 -12.64 26.40
C ARG A 171 8.79 -13.35 25.98
N GLY A 172 8.68 -14.56 25.43
CA GLY A 172 9.80 -15.25 24.78
C GLY A 172 10.40 -14.45 23.62
N ALA A 173 9.55 -13.99 22.71
CA ALA A 173 9.95 -13.12 21.59
C ALA A 173 10.63 -11.82 22.10
N GLN A 174 10.09 -11.17 23.15
CA GLN A 174 10.66 -9.96 23.75
C GLN A 174 12.08 -10.17 24.32
N ASN A 175 12.37 -11.35 24.86
CA ASN A 175 13.71 -11.67 25.36
C ASN A 175 14.71 -11.89 24.22
N LEU A 176 14.26 -12.37 23.06
CA LEU A 176 15.10 -12.60 21.88
C LEU A 176 15.26 -11.31 21.03
N LEU A 177 14.23 -10.50 20.94
CA LEU A 177 14.17 -9.27 20.13
C LEU A 177 14.21 -8.03 21.03
N LYS A 178 15.30 -7.82 21.77
CA LYS A 178 15.42 -6.76 22.78
C LYS A 178 15.32 -5.34 22.19
N ASP A 179 15.79 -5.18 20.97
CA ASP A 179 15.85 -3.90 20.26
C ASP A 179 14.64 -3.67 19.31
N SER A 180 13.68 -4.61 19.32
CA SER A 180 12.44 -4.49 18.53
C SER A 180 11.27 -4.05 19.40
N PRO A 181 10.52 -3.02 19.03
CA PRO A 181 9.32 -2.60 19.74
C PRO A 181 8.14 -3.57 19.55
N LEU A 182 8.18 -4.42 18.50
CA LEU A 182 7.06 -5.25 18.07
C LEU A 182 6.55 -6.22 19.14
N PRO A 183 7.40 -7.00 19.85
CA PRO A 183 6.91 -7.89 20.90
C PRO A 183 6.17 -7.15 22.01
N SER A 184 6.70 -5.98 22.42
CA SER A 184 6.05 -5.13 23.43
C SER A 184 4.70 -4.62 22.93
N LEU A 185 4.60 -4.19 21.69
CA LEU A 185 3.34 -3.73 21.10
C LEU A 185 2.30 -4.86 20.98
N GLN A 186 2.72 -6.08 20.67
CA GLN A 186 1.80 -7.23 20.65
C GLN A 186 1.37 -7.62 22.09
N LEU A 187 2.27 -7.53 23.08
CA LEU A 187 1.90 -7.72 24.49
C LEU A 187 0.87 -6.70 24.96
N ALA A 188 1.00 -5.43 24.53
CA ALA A 188 -0.01 -4.41 24.81
C ALA A 188 -1.39 -4.82 24.28
N LYS A 189 -1.46 -5.38 23.06
CA LYS A 189 -2.72 -5.90 22.49
C LYS A 189 -3.28 -7.08 23.29
N VAL A 190 -2.43 -7.97 23.79
CA VAL A 190 -2.85 -9.07 24.68
C VAL A 190 -3.43 -8.51 25.98
N MET A 191 -2.78 -7.51 26.59
CA MET A 191 -3.27 -6.87 27.82
C MET A 191 -4.62 -6.18 27.58
N LYS A 192 -4.78 -5.49 26.46
CA LYS A 192 -6.08 -4.90 26.05
C LYS A 192 -7.17 -5.96 25.98
N GLU A 193 -6.92 -7.09 25.32
CA GLU A 193 -7.89 -8.19 25.21
C GLU A 193 -8.20 -8.86 26.57
N LYS A 194 -7.25 -8.85 27.50
CA LYS A 194 -7.45 -9.29 28.89
C LYS A 194 -8.18 -8.25 29.77
N GLY A 195 -8.38 -7.03 29.27
CA GLY A 195 -8.95 -5.92 30.03
C GLY A 195 -7.97 -5.26 31.00
N ASP A 196 -6.70 -5.61 30.97
CA ASP A 196 -5.62 -5.00 31.77
C ASP A 196 -5.13 -3.70 31.11
N ARG A 197 -5.81 -2.60 31.41
CA ARG A 197 -5.47 -1.27 30.88
C ARG A 197 -4.12 -0.75 31.35
N LYS A 198 -3.70 -1.13 32.54
CA LYS A 198 -2.41 -0.74 33.08
C LYS A 198 -1.29 -1.45 32.31
N GLY A 199 -1.39 -2.77 32.18
CA GLY A 199 -0.44 -3.56 31.38
C GLY A 199 -0.40 -3.16 29.92
N GLU A 200 -1.55 -2.84 29.31
CA GLU A 200 -1.63 -2.29 27.94
C GLU A 200 -0.76 -1.05 27.80
N ARG A 201 -0.91 -0.08 28.72
CA ARG A 201 -0.15 1.17 28.72
C ARG A 201 1.34 0.93 28.95
N GLU A 202 1.70 0.14 29.94
CA GLU A 202 3.10 -0.16 30.28
C GLU A 202 3.84 -0.80 29.10
N HIS A 203 3.22 -1.76 28.43
CA HIS A 203 3.82 -2.41 27.27
C HIS A 203 3.90 -1.49 26.06
N THR A 204 2.94 -0.60 25.85
CA THR A 204 2.99 0.38 24.76
C THR A 204 4.08 1.43 24.99
N GLU A 205 4.18 1.96 26.20
CA GLU A 205 5.25 2.90 26.58
C GLU A 205 6.64 2.25 26.48
N ARG A 206 6.75 0.96 26.82
CA ARG A 206 7.99 0.20 26.59
C ARG A 206 8.34 0.08 25.10
N ALA A 207 7.36 -0.14 24.23
CA ALA A 207 7.60 -0.16 22.79
C ALA A 207 8.16 1.19 22.29
N ILE A 208 7.60 2.30 22.78
CA ILE A 208 8.08 3.66 22.47
C ILE A 208 9.48 3.91 23.06
N GLN A 209 9.80 3.37 24.23
CA GLN A 209 11.14 3.49 24.81
C GLN A 209 12.21 2.74 24.00
N ILE A 210 11.85 1.59 23.41
CA ILE A 210 12.74 0.82 22.55
C ILE A 210 12.95 1.56 21.22
N ASP A 211 11.88 2.06 20.60
CA ASP A 211 11.93 2.85 19.38
C ASP A 211 10.95 4.02 19.44
N ASN A 212 11.46 5.19 19.77
CA ASN A 212 10.67 6.41 19.83
C ASN A 212 10.25 6.97 18.47
N ASN A 213 10.73 6.40 17.37
CA ASN A 213 10.31 6.70 16.01
C ASN A 213 9.25 5.71 15.46
N SER A 214 8.84 4.74 16.28
CA SER A 214 7.77 3.81 15.92
C SER A 214 6.41 4.52 15.85
N VAL A 215 5.99 4.92 14.67
CA VAL A 215 4.66 5.54 14.45
C VAL A 215 3.54 4.61 14.92
N ASP A 216 3.69 3.30 14.71
CA ASP A 216 2.69 2.31 15.13
C ASP A 216 2.51 2.26 16.65
N ALA A 217 3.61 2.35 17.43
CA ALA A 217 3.54 2.38 18.88
C ALA A 217 2.86 3.67 19.38
N TRP A 218 3.18 4.81 18.81
CA TRP A 218 2.54 6.08 19.12
C TRP A 218 1.06 6.09 18.70
N ALA A 219 0.73 5.57 17.54
CA ALA A 219 -0.65 5.47 17.07
C ALA A 219 -1.49 4.53 17.97
N TYR A 220 -0.89 3.41 18.39
CA TYR A 220 -1.55 2.50 19.31
C TYR A 220 -1.83 3.16 20.66
N LEU A 221 -0.83 3.87 21.24
CA LEU A 221 -1.01 4.63 22.48
C LEU A 221 -2.09 5.70 22.34
N ALA A 222 -2.03 6.48 21.26
CA ALA A 222 -3.01 7.51 20.97
C ALA A 222 -4.42 6.94 20.89
N ASN A 223 -4.61 5.84 20.13
CA ASN A 223 -5.91 5.18 20.03
C ASN A 223 -6.41 4.66 21.38
N SER A 224 -5.54 4.04 22.18
CA SER A 224 -5.90 3.55 23.53
C SER A 224 -6.36 4.70 24.44
N ILE A 225 -5.66 5.84 24.44
CA ILE A 225 -6.07 7.04 25.20
C ILE A 225 -7.39 7.61 24.67
N ARG A 226 -7.54 7.68 23.35
CA ARG A 226 -8.76 8.16 22.69
C ARG A 226 -10.00 7.37 23.09
N GLU A 227 -9.90 6.04 23.08
CA GLU A 227 -10.99 5.15 23.50
C GLU A 227 -11.40 5.35 24.97
N GLN A 228 -10.46 5.74 25.83
CA GLN A 228 -10.68 5.92 27.26
C GLN A 228 -11.16 7.32 27.63
N SER A 229 -10.74 8.35 26.92
CA SER A 229 -10.86 9.73 27.39
C SER A 229 -11.12 10.78 26.29
N GLY A 230 -11.31 10.34 25.05
CA GLY A 230 -11.65 11.21 23.92
C GLY A 230 -10.47 11.91 23.25
N ASP A 231 -10.78 12.62 22.17
CA ASP A 231 -9.78 13.18 21.23
C ASP A 231 -8.91 14.27 21.86
N ASP A 232 -9.48 15.18 22.62
CA ASP A 232 -8.72 16.31 23.19
C ASP A 232 -7.71 15.83 24.22
N ASN A 233 -8.11 14.86 25.05
CA ASN A 233 -7.22 14.27 26.04
C ASN A 233 -6.14 13.41 25.39
N MET A 234 -6.46 12.71 24.29
CA MET A 234 -5.47 12.01 23.48
C MET A 234 -4.38 12.96 22.99
N VAL A 235 -4.77 14.06 22.34
CA VAL A 235 -3.79 15.04 21.81
C VAL A 235 -2.92 15.57 22.94
N LYS A 236 -3.54 16.00 24.05
CA LYS A 236 -2.82 16.57 25.21
C LYS A 236 -1.80 15.58 25.76
N GLN A 237 -2.20 14.35 26.08
CA GLN A 237 -1.28 13.36 26.66
C GLN A 237 -0.15 12.97 25.71
N ILE A 238 -0.43 12.80 24.41
CA ILE A 238 0.62 12.49 23.43
C ILE A 238 1.60 13.67 23.28
N GLU A 239 1.14 14.91 23.29
CA GLU A 239 2.01 16.09 23.24
C GLU A 239 2.87 16.22 24.50
N GLU A 240 2.33 15.93 25.68
CA GLU A 240 3.07 15.89 26.93
C GLU A 240 4.21 14.83 26.87
N LEU A 241 3.91 13.62 26.40
CA LEU A 241 4.91 12.56 26.22
C LEU A 241 5.94 12.91 25.15
N ALA A 242 5.51 13.51 24.04
CA ALA A 242 6.38 13.97 22.96
C ALA A 242 7.34 15.10 23.41
N ALA A 243 6.96 15.88 24.41
CA ALA A 243 7.81 16.95 24.97
C ALA A 243 8.98 16.42 25.81
N ALA A 244 8.95 15.15 26.22
CA ALA A 244 10.05 14.56 26.98
C ALA A 244 11.37 14.61 26.17
N PRO A 245 12.52 14.88 26.80
CA PRO A 245 13.80 15.05 26.09
C PRO A 245 14.16 13.89 25.17
N VAL A 246 13.86 12.64 25.57
CA VAL A 246 14.13 11.44 24.77
C VAL A 246 13.34 11.42 23.47
N ASN A 247 12.15 12.04 23.44
CA ASN A 247 11.25 12.06 22.30
C ASN A 247 11.33 13.37 21.49
N SER A 248 12.13 14.33 21.94
CA SER A 248 12.15 15.71 21.41
C SER A 248 12.51 15.84 19.93
N LYS A 249 13.19 14.85 19.36
CA LYS A 249 13.61 14.81 17.94
C LYS A 249 12.75 13.86 17.10
N SER A 250 11.78 13.17 17.69
CA SER A 250 10.92 12.24 16.96
C SER A 250 9.74 12.96 16.31
N ALA A 251 9.52 12.70 15.02
CA ALA A 251 8.31 13.11 14.29
C ALA A 251 7.12 12.19 14.59
N ALA A 252 7.39 10.95 15.03
CA ALA A 252 6.41 9.87 15.11
C ALA A 252 5.15 10.20 15.93
N PRO A 253 5.22 10.86 17.12
CA PRO A 253 4.00 11.19 17.86
C PRO A 253 3.04 12.09 17.06
N TYR A 254 3.57 13.05 16.31
CA TYR A 254 2.75 13.96 15.51
C TYR A 254 2.26 13.33 14.19
N ILE A 255 3.06 12.43 13.60
CA ILE A 255 2.62 11.60 12.47
C ILE A 255 1.47 10.69 12.91
N ALA A 256 1.56 10.08 14.08
CA ALA A 256 0.51 9.26 14.64
C ALA A 256 -0.77 10.06 14.89
N LEU A 257 -0.66 11.23 15.56
CA LEU A 257 -1.80 12.08 15.83
C LEU A 257 -2.49 12.60 14.57
N GLN A 258 -1.74 13.04 13.56
CA GLN A 258 -2.32 13.54 12.32
C GLN A 258 -3.13 12.47 11.59
N GLY A 259 -2.75 11.18 11.71
CA GLY A 259 -3.47 10.08 11.10
C GLY A 259 -4.93 9.96 11.55
N PHE A 260 -5.28 10.42 12.75
CA PHE A 260 -6.67 10.44 13.23
C PHE A 260 -7.53 11.53 12.57
N TYR A 261 -6.92 12.55 11.96
CA TYR A 261 -7.61 13.71 11.39
C TYR A 261 -7.35 13.86 9.88
N GLY A 262 -6.31 13.21 9.34
CA GLY A 262 -5.78 13.43 7.99
C GLY A 262 -6.36 12.53 6.91
N GLY A 263 -7.43 11.76 7.17
CA GLY A 263 -8.12 10.97 6.16
C GLY A 263 -8.72 11.83 5.04
N ASP A 264 -9.32 11.19 4.04
CA ASP A 264 -10.05 11.88 2.97
C ASP A 264 -11.32 12.54 3.54
N THR A 265 -11.12 13.63 4.28
CA THR A 265 -12.19 14.39 4.92
C THR A 265 -12.50 15.66 4.15
N LYS A 266 -13.81 15.92 3.97
CA LYS A 266 -14.32 17.19 3.46
C LYS A 266 -14.40 18.27 4.56
N ASP A 267 -14.19 17.88 5.82
CA ASP A 267 -14.19 18.79 6.97
C ASP A 267 -12.89 19.61 7.00
N GLU A 268 -13.01 20.91 6.74
CA GLU A 268 -11.87 21.83 6.72
C GLU A 268 -11.20 21.98 8.09
N ALA A 269 -11.96 21.90 9.18
CA ALA A 269 -11.42 22.03 10.53
C ALA A 269 -10.55 20.82 10.90
N LEU A 270 -11.02 19.61 10.57
CA LEU A 270 -10.24 18.39 10.77
C LEU A 270 -8.98 18.40 9.90
N ARG A 271 -9.11 18.83 8.64
CA ARG A 271 -7.94 18.96 7.75
C ARG A 271 -6.94 19.99 8.27
N ALA A 272 -7.42 21.14 8.76
CA ALA A 272 -6.52 22.14 9.34
C ALA A 272 -5.80 21.62 10.59
N LYS A 273 -6.48 20.84 11.43
CA LYS A 273 -5.88 20.17 12.59
C LYS A 273 -4.81 19.17 12.16
N ALA A 274 -5.09 18.34 11.16
CA ALA A 274 -4.13 17.39 10.60
C ALA A 274 -2.88 18.11 10.04
N ILE A 275 -3.06 19.18 9.27
CA ILE A 275 -1.96 20.00 8.74
C ILE A 275 -1.12 20.60 9.89
N GLY A 276 -1.77 21.09 10.94
CA GLY A 276 -1.09 21.64 12.13
C GLY A 276 -0.19 20.60 12.80
N LEU A 277 -0.68 19.37 12.97
CA LEU A 277 0.08 18.26 13.56
C LEU A 277 1.22 17.81 12.62
N ALA A 278 0.95 17.68 11.32
CA ALA A 278 2.00 17.31 10.35
C ALA A 278 3.12 18.38 10.25
N LYS A 279 2.80 19.68 10.42
CA LYS A 279 3.82 20.73 10.53
C LYS A 279 4.70 20.50 11.76
N LYS A 280 4.13 20.21 12.92
CA LYS A 280 4.90 19.90 14.13
C LYS A 280 5.82 18.68 13.92
N ALA A 281 5.37 17.66 13.15
CA ALA A 281 6.21 16.52 12.79
C ALA A 281 7.45 16.97 11.98
N VAL A 282 7.25 17.80 10.95
CA VAL A 282 8.35 18.33 10.13
C VAL A 282 9.27 19.27 10.92
N GLU A 283 8.73 20.11 11.81
CA GLU A 283 9.51 20.97 12.70
C GLU A 283 10.43 20.17 13.64
N ARG A 284 9.95 19.03 14.13
CA ARG A 284 10.73 18.12 14.98
C ARG A 284 11.84 17.39 14.24
N ALA A 285 11.54 16.93 13.03
CA ALA A 285 12.45 16.18 12.19
C ALA A 285 12.36 16.66 10.72
N PRO A 286 13.01 17.78 10.36
CA PRO A 286 12.85 18.40 9.03
C PRO A 286 13.24 17.50 7.86
N GLY A 287 14.13 16.51 8.09
CA GLY A 287 14.56 15.53 7.08
C GLY A 287 13.83 14.19 7.13
N ASP A 288 12.81 14.04 7.97
CA ASP A 288 12.04 12.80 8.07
C ASP A 288 11.14 12.62 6.84
N ALA A 289 11.38 11.53 6.09
CA ALA A 289 10.68 11.25 4.85
C ALA A 289 9.17 11.09 5.05
N LEU A 290 8.75 10.44 6.15
CA LEU A 290 7.34 10.18 6.42
C LEU A 290 6.61 11.46 6.85
N ALA A 291 7.25 12.31 7.67
CA ALA A 291 6.71 13.62 8.03
C ALA A 291 6.48 14.51 6.79
N LEU A 292 7.47 14.54 5.89
CA LEU A 292 7.38 15.28 4.63
C LEU A 292 6.28 14.73 3.73
N LEU A 293 6.15 13.40 3.61
CA LEU A 293 5.08 12.76 2.85
C LEU A 293 3.71 13.09 3.40
N CYS A 294 3.51 12.99 4.71
CA CYS A 294 2.25 13.31 5.36
C CYS A 294 1.85 14.77 5.12
N LEU A 295 2.77 15.73 5.35
CA LEU A 295 2.46 17.14 5.18
C LEU A 295 2.22 17.51 3.71
N SER A 296 3.03 16.99 2.78
CA SER A 296 2.86 17.25 1.34
C SER A 296 1.55 16.68 0.79
N ALA A 297 1.14 15.49 1.24
CA ALA A 297 -0.14 14.90 0.87
C ALA A 297 -1.32 15.75 1.37
N LEU A 298 -1.29 16.20 2.63
CA LEU A 298 -2.32 17.07 3.21
C LEU A 298 -2.40 18.44 2.49
N TYR A 299 -1.25 19.02 2.11
CA TYR A 299 -1.23 20.23 1.31
C TYR A 299 -1.83 20.01 -0.09
N GLY A 300 -1.51 18.87 -0.72
CA GLY A 300 -2.09 18.49 -2.01
C GLY A 300 -3.62 18.36 -1.94
N GLN A 301 -4.14 17.67 -0.92
CA GLN A 301 -5.58 17.52 -0.66
C GLN A 301 -6.26 18.89 -0.39
N ALA A 302 -5.53 19.83 0.19
CA ALA A 302 -6.01 21.20 0.44
C ALA A 302 -5.81 22.15 -0.75
N ALA A 303 -5.36 21.64 -1.91
CA ALA A 303 -5.00 22.42 -3.11
C ALA A 303 -3.95 23.53 -2.85
N LYS A 304 -3.11 23.36 -1.81
CA LYS A 304 -1.99 24.27 -1.46
C LYS A 304 -0.72 23.88 -2.18
N ILE A 305 -0.74 23.90 -3.51
CA ILE A 305 0.33 23.35 -4.35
C ILE A 305 1.68 24.10 -4.15
N ASP A 306 1.63 25.42 -4.00
CA ASP A 306 2.82 26.22 -3.70
C ASP A 306 3.51 25.77 -2.39
N GLU A 307 2.72 25.40 -1.39
CA GLU A 307 3.25 24.90 -0.11
C GLU A 307 3.90 23.52 -0.26
N VAL A 308 3.40 22.65 -1.14
CA VAL A 308 4.05 21.37 -1.47
C VAL A 308 5.42 21.63 -2.08
N VAL A 309 5.50 22.56 -3.05
CA VAL A 309 6.76 22.90 -3.71
C VAL A 309 7.76 23.51 -2.71
N LYS A 310 7.34 24.47 -1.89
CA LYS A 310 8.20 25.08 -0.85
C LYS A 310 8.70 24.05 0.16
N LEU A 311 7.83 23.12 0.57
CA LEU A 311 8.17 22.08 1.53
C LEU A 311 9.22 21.11 0.97
N LEU A 312 9.03 20.63 -0.25
CA LEU A 312 9.82 19.53 -0.79
C LEU A 312 11.10 20.00 -1.54
N ALA A 313 11.11 21.21 -2.12
CA ALA A 313 12.25 21.69 -2.88
C ALA A 313 13.63 21.57 -2.17
N PRO A 314 13.75 21.83 -0.85
CA PRO A 314 15.04 21.68 -0.16
C PRO A 314 15.50 20.21 -0.01
N HIS A 315 14.63 19.23 -0.27
CA HIS A 315 14.85 17.80 0.04
C HIS A 315 15.19 16.96 -1.20
N GLU A 316 15.87 17.51 -2.18
CA GLU A 316 16.21 16.80 -3.42
C GLU A 316 16.99 15.48 -3.20
N ALA A 317 17.85 15.42 -2.18
CA ALA A 317 18.57 14.19 -1.84
C ALA A 317 17.63 13.05 -1.41
N LEU A 318 16.51 13.37 -0.76
CA LEU A 318 15.49 12.37 -0.44
C LEU A 318 14.71 11.92 -1.67
N MET A 319 14.45 12.81 -2.62
CA MET A 319 13.76 12.46 -3.87
C MET A 319 14.53 11.42 -4.69
N THR A 320 15.86 11.41 -4.63
CA THR A 320 16.68 10.38 -5.31
C THR A 320 16.67 9.03 -4.59
N ARG A 321 16.10 8.94 -3.39
CA ARG A 321 16.04 7.73 -2.57
C ARG A 321 14.63 7.23 -2.29
N ASP A 322 13.64 8.11 -2.34
CA ASP A 322 12.23 7.77 -2.09
C ASP A 322 11.35 8.29 -3.24
N VAL A 323 10.83 7.35 -4.03
CA VAL A 323 10.00 7.65 -5.20
C VAL A 323 8.70 8.36 -4.82
N ARG A 324 8.18 8.19 -3.60
CA ARG A 324 6.94 8.83 -3.14
C ARG A 324 7.12 10.33 -2.95
N ILE A 325 8.27 10.74 -2.39
CA ILE A 325 8.63 12.18 -2.25
C ILE A 325 8.83 12.79 -3.64
N ALA A 326 9.56 12.08 -4.52
CA ALA A 326 9.76 12.51 -5.90
C ALA A 326 8.43 12.68 -6.65
N HIS A 327 7.50 11.74 -6.46
CA HIS A 327 6.16 11.78 -7.04
C HIS A 327 5.36 13.00 -6.56
N ASN A 328 5.28 13.24 -5.25
CA ASN A 328 4.53 14.37 -4.70
C ASN A 328 5.09 15.72 -5.21
N TYR A 329 6.41 15.84 -5.31
CA TYR A 329 7.04 17.04 -5.85
C TYR A 329 6.80 17.20 -7.36
N PHE A 330 6.92 16.11 -8.12
CA PHE A 330 6.62 16.10 -9.55
C PHE A 330 5.17 16.51 -9.84
N GLU A 331 4.20 15.94 -9.13
CA GLU A 331 2.78 16.26 -9.32
C GLU A 331 2.49 17.73 -8.99
N ALA A 332 3.11 18.27 -7.95
CA ALA A 332 2.98 19.69 -7.63
C ALA A 332 3.54 20.59 -8.75
N LEU A 333 4.73 20.30 -9.26
CA LEU A 333 5.32 21.03 -10.39
C LEU A 333 4.48 20.91 -11.67
N PHE A 334 3.89 19.72 -11.89
CA PHE A 334 3.04 19.44 -13.04
C PHE A 334 1.75 20.27 -13.00
N GLN A 335 1.11 20.38 -11.84
CA GLN A 335 -0.04 21.25 -11.63
C GLN A 335 0.29 22.74 -11.83
N MET A 336 1.49 23.16 -11.44
CA MET A 336 2.02 24.51 -11.67
C MET A 336 2.45 24.74 -13.13
N ARG A 337 2.50 23.70 -13.95
CA ARG A 337 3.01 23.73 -15.34
C ARG A 337 4.47 24.21 -15.46
N ASP A 338 5.28 23.99 -14.43
CA ASP A 338 6.70 24.36 -14.40
C ASP A 338 7.56 23.30 -15.11
N LEU A 339 7.49 23.29 -16.44
CA LEU A 339 8.21 22.32 -17.27
C LEU A 339 9.73 22.39 -17.08
N GLN A 340 10.28 23.55 -16.74
CA GLN A 340 11.71 23.71 -16.52
C GLN A 340 12.16 22.94 -15.27
N LYS A 341 11.46 23.11 -14.15
CA LYS A 341 11.77 22.37 -12.92
C LYS A 341 11.47 20.88 -13.05
N ILE A 342 10.39 20.52 -13.76
CA ILE A 342 10.08 19.11 -14.05
C ILE A 342 11.24 18.45 -14.79
N THR A 343 11.75 19.08 -15.85
CA THR A 343 12.87 18.53 -16.63
C THR A 343 14.12 18.39 -15.78
N ALA A 344 14.46 19.39 -14.97
CA ALA A 344 15.59 19.34 -14.05
C ALA A 344 15.45 18.20 -13.02
N LEU A 345 14.27 18.05 -12.45
CA LEU A 345 13.94 16.97 -11.51
C LEU A 345 14.14 15.60 -12.17
N LEU A 346 13.51 15.35 -13.32
CA LEU A 346 13.56 14.05 -14.01
C LEU A 346 14.98 13.68 -14.43
N ASN A 347 15.78 14.64 -14.91
CA ASN A 347 17.19 14.42 -15.22
C ASN A 347 17.98 13.98 -13.98
N LYS A 348 17.72 14.59 -12.83
CA LYS A 348 18.36 14.22 -11.57
C LYS A 348 17.92 12.84 -11.09
N LEU A 349 16.63 12.54 -11.13
CA LEU A 349 16.08 11.23 -10.73
C LEU A 349 16.59 10.09 -11.62
N ALA A 350 16.85 10.35 -12.90
CA ALA A 350 17.40 9.35 -13.83
C ALA A 350 18.81 8.88 -13.42
N THR A 351 19.56 9.68 -12.63
CA THR A 351 20.87 9.29 -12.09
C THR A 351 20.81 8.54 -10.76
N SER A 352 19.61 8.31 -10.20
CA SER A 352 19.41 7.60 -8.93
C SER A 352 19.98 6.19 -8.99
N GLN A 353 20.45 5.68 -7.85
CA GLN A 353 20.82 4.27 -7.67
C GLN A 353 19.60 3.40 -7.30
N VAL A 354 18.49 4.02 -6.90
CA VAL A 354 17.24 3.32 -6.57
C VAL A 354 16.47 3.04 -7.85
N ARG A 355 16.23 1.76 -8.12
CA ARG A 355 15.60 1.28 -9.36
C ARG A 355 14.23 1.93 -9.60
N GLU A 356 13.39 1.98 -8.57
CA GLU A 356 12.03 2.53 -8.64
C GLU A 356 12.05 4.03 -8.98
N VAL A 357 13.00 4.79 -8.42
CA VAL A 357 13.16 6.23 -8.71
C VAL A 357 13.62 6.43 -10.16
N LYS A 358 14.58 5.63 -10.62
CA LYS A 358 15.05 5.67 -12.01
C LYS A 358 13.94 5.32 -13.00
N GLN A 359 13.17 4.28 -12.71
CA GLN A 359 12.04 3.86 -13.53
C GLN A 359 10.98 4.95 -13.60
N PHE A 360 10.60 5.54 -12.47
CA PHE A 360 9.69 6.69 -12.40
C PHE A 360 10.15 7.84 -13.31
N ALA A 361 11.44 8.21 -13.26
CA ALA A 361 11.97 9.28 -14.09
C ALA A 361 11.83 8.98 -15.59
N VAL A 362 12.13 7.76 -16.02
CA VAL A 362 12.03 7.33 -17.42
C VAL A 362 10.57 7.35 -17.90
N GLU A 363 9.65 6.81 -17.11
CA GLU A 363 8.23 6.76 -17.44
C GLU A 363 7.63 8.16 -17.57
N ARG A 364 7.92 9.05 -16.60
CA ARG A 364 7.42 10.43 -16.63
C ARG A 364 8.03 11.26 -17.74
N SER A 365 9.32 11.09 -18.05
CA SER A 365 9.97 11.75 -19.19
C SER A 365 9.32 11.35 -20.53
N ARG A 366 9.02 10.06 -20.68
CA ARG A 366 8.32 9.55 -21.88
C ARG A 366 6.91 10.15 -21.99
N ALA A 367 6.14 10.15 -20.89
CA ALA A 367 4.80 10.70 -20.86
C ALA A 367 4.76 12.19 -21.24
N ILE A 368 5.69 12.99 -20.69
CA ILE A 368 5.80 14.41 -21.03
C ILE A 368 6.18 14.61 -22.51
N SER A 369 7.15 13.85 -23.03
CA SER A 369 7.55 13.94 -24.44
C SER A 369 6.37 13.62 -25.36
N GLN A 370 5.58 12.61 -25.06
CA GLN A 370 4.38 12.25 -25.81
C GLN A 370 3.32 13.36 -25.76
N MET A 371 3.07 13.92 -24.58
CA MET A 371 2.12 15.03 -24.40
C MET A 371 2.53 16.26 -25.23
N LEU A 372 3.80 16.64 -25.18
CA LEU A 372 4.32 17.78 -25.97
C LEU A 372 4.23 17.53 -27.48
N ALA A 373 4.56 16.32 -27.93
CA ALA A 373 4.43 15.96 -29.36
C ALA A 373 2.98 16.01 -29.84
N GLN A 374 2.03 15.51 -29.03
CA GLN A 374 0.60 15.60 -29.34
C GLN A 374 0.12 17.06 -29.40
N GLN A 375 0.55 17.90 -28.46
CA GLN A 375 0.21 19.31 -28.47
C GLN A 375 0.73 20.02 -29.70
N GLN A 376 1.98 19.74 -30.11
CA GLN A 376 2.56 20.29 -31.35
C GLN A 376 1.78 19.85 -32.60
N GLN A 377 1.38 18.58 -32.67
CA GLN A 377 0.57 18.08 -33.78
C GLN A 377 -0.80 18.77 -33.84
N GLN A 378 -1.46 18.97 -32.71
CA GLN A 378 -2.74 19.68 -32.64
C GLN A 378 -2.61 21.15 -33.10
N LEU A 379 -1.57 21.84 -32.66
CA LEU A 379 -1.29 23.20 -33.08
C LEU A 379 -1.01 23.30 -34.60
N ALA A 380 -0.26 22.35 -35.15
CA ALA A 380 0.01 22.30 -36.59
C ALA A 380 -1.29 22.06 -37.43
N GLN A 381 -2.20 21.20 -36.91
CA GLN A 381 -3.49 20.94 -37.56
C GLN A 381 -4.42 22.17 -37.50
N VAL A 382 -4.39 22.95 -36.43
CA VAL A 382 -5.19 24.19 -36.31
C VAL A 382 -4.60 25.28 -37.22
N ALA A 383 -3.29 25.41 -37.28
CA ALA A 383 -2.60 26.39 -38.12
C ALA A 383 -2.75 26.10 -39.62
N GLY A 384 -2.95 24.84 -40.03
CA GLY A 384 -3.14 24.43 -41.43
C GLY A 384 -4.58 24.51 -41.94
N LYS A 385 -5.58 24.87 -41.12
CA LYS A 385 -6.95 25.08 -41.59
C LYS A 385 -7.09 26.45 -42.22
N PRO A 386 -7.54 26.59 -43.51
CA PRO A 386 -7.84 27.88 -44.11
C PRO A 386 -8.97 28.55 -43.30
N ALA A 387 -8.86 29.85 -43.12
CA ALA A 387 -9.89 30.67 -42.46
C ALA A 387 -11.24 30.43 -43.16
N PRO A 388 -12.38 30.33 -42.41
CA PRO A 388 -13.67 30.20 -43.04
C PRO A 388 -13.89 31.44 -43.94
N SER A 389 -14.08 31.20 -45.23
CA SER A 389 -14.45 32.23 -46.21
C SER A 389 -15.79 32.85 -45.74
N SER A 390 -15.70 34.09 -45.37
CA SER A 390 -16.81 34.97 -45.02
C SER A 390 -17.77 35.17 -46.22
#